data_f0c9bb1020d2b51c428a0562341d975c
#
_entry.id   f0c9bb1020d2b51c428a0562341d975c
#
_cell.length_a   1.000
_cell.length_b   1.000
_cell.length_c   1.000
_cell.angle_alpha   90.00
_cell.angle_beta   90.00
_cell.angle_gamma   90.00
#
_symmetry.space_group_name_H-M   'P 1'
#
loop_
_entity.id
_entity.type
_entity.pdbx_description
1 polymer ?
#
loop_
_entity_poly.entity_id
_entity_poly.type
_entity_poly.pdbx_seq_one_letter_code
_entity_poly.pdbx_strand_id
1 'polypeptide(L)'
;MSVTDGTVTADPLRIAGRELRSRLLLGTGGFRSLEAIAAAIEASGSELVTVALRRIDPEARGSIVDVLDRTGVQLLPNTAGCFTARDAVLTARLAREAFGTDWVKLEVIGDDRTLLPDAPALLEAAEELVDDGFVVLPYTNDDPILARRLEDVGCAAVMPLGSPIGSGMGLLNPYNLRLIREHAGVPVILDAGVGTASDAALAMELGCDAVLCASAVSRAEDPVAMARAIRLGVEGGRLAYRAGRIARRLHAQASTPEEGVAEF
;
A
#
# COMPACT_ATOMS: atom_id res chain seq x y z
N MET A 1 38.42 11.39 13.58
CA MET A 1 37.26 11.80 12.74
C MET A 1 36.01 11.32 13.44
N SER A 2 35.28 12.23 14.05
CA SER A 2 34.02 11.93 14.78
C SER A 2 32.97 11.58 13.74
N VAL A 3 32.46 10.36 13.78
CA VAL A 3 31.21 9.96 13.06
C VAL A 3 30.08 10.68 13.79
N THR A 4 29.64 11.78 13.23
CA THR A 4 28.41 12.42 13.67
C THR A 4 27.26 11.41 13.45
N ASP A 5 26.65 11.01 14.55
CA ASP A 5 25.40 10.24 14.60
C ASP A 5 24.35 11.03 13.79
N GLY A 6 24.20 10.65 12.52
CA GLY A 6 23.24 11.27 11.63
C GLY A 6 21.85 10.88 12.10
N THR A 7 21.23 11.73 12.89
CA THR A 7 19.78 11.68 13.12
C THR A 7 19.10 11.60 11.77
N VAL A 8 18.73 10.38 11.36
CA VAL A 8 17.83 10.16 10.21
C VAL A 8 16.58 10.95 10.54
N THR A 9 16.38 12.08 9.85
CA THR A 9 15.18 12.88 10.01
C THR A 9 13.99 11.96 9.79
N ALA A 10 13.12 11.90 10.79
CA ALA A 10 11.91 11.09 10.73
C ALA A 10 11.18 11.39 9.40
N ASP A 11 10.87 10.32 8.65
CA ASP A 11 10.16 10.39 7.37
C ASP A 11 8.85 9.59 7.48
N PRO A 12 7.88 10.06 8.32
CA PRO A 12 6.64 9.36 8.52
C PRO A 12 5.76 9.41 7.25
N LEU A 13 4.98 8.35 7.05
CA LEU A 13 3.87 8.38 6.12
C LEU A 13 2.73 9.20 6.74
N ARG A 14 2.22 10.18 6.00
CA ARG A 14 1.10 11.01 6.48
C ARG A 14 -0.12 10.79 5.61
N ILE A 15 -1.24 10.36 6.20
CA ILE A 15 -2.52 10.19 5.54
C ILE A 15 -3.58 10.88 6.40
N ALA A 16 -4.36 11.80 5.83
CA ALA A 16 -5.42 12.55 6.53
C ALA A 16 -4.97 13.09 7.91
N GLY A 17 -3.77 13.67 7.98
CA GLY A 17 -3.20 14.24 9.20
C GLY A 17 -2.62 13.24 10.19
N ARG A 18 -2.77 11.93 9.96
CA ARG A 18 -2.21 10.87 10.80
C ARG A 18 -0.82 10.49 10.34
N GLU A 19 0.09 10.33 11.28
CA GLU A 19 1.47 9.88 11.03
C GLU A 19 1.61 8.38 11.30
N LEU A 20 2.20 7.67 10.34
CA LEU A 20 2.57 6.26 10.42
C LEU A 20 4.08 6.15 10.21
N ARG A 21 4.76 5.39 11.06
CA ARG A 21 6.21 5.13 10.93
C ARG A 21 6.48 4.11 9.83
N SER A 22 5.57 3.13 9.70
CA SER A 22 5.64 2.11 8.66
C SER A 22 5.04 2.62 7.35
N ARG A 23 5.74 2.34 6.25
CA ARG A 23 5.25 2.55 4.88
C ARG A 23 4.76 1.25 4.25
N LEU A 24 4.69 0.17 5.04
CA LEU A 24 4.06 -1.09 4.66
C LEU A 24 2.70 -1.20 5.34
N LEU A 25 1.65 -1.32 4.54
CA LEU A 25 0.31 -1.67 4.95
C LEU A 25 0.09 -3.17 4.70
N LEU A 26 -0.55 -3.88 5.63
CA LEU A 26 -0.77 -5.30 5.49
C LEU A 26 -2.26 -5.61 5.34
N GLY A 27 -2.61 -6.44 4.35
CA GLY A 27 -3.94 -7.01 4.22
C GLY A 27 -4.03 -8.36 4.95
N THR A 28 -5.15 -8.60 5.62
CA THR A 28 -5.38 -9.85 6.38
C THR A 28 -6.02 -10.98 5.57
N GLY A 29 -6.28 -10.74 4.29
CA GLY A 29 -6.90 -11.74 3.42
C GLY A 29 -5.98 -12.91 3.09
N GLY A 30 -6.52 -14.15 3.17
CA GLY A 30 -5.84 -15.36 2.69
C GLY A 30 -4.92 -16.05 3.69
N PHE A 31 -4.77 -15.55 4.91
CA PHE A 31 -4.02 -16.26 5.95
C PHE A 31 -4.76 -17.51 6.44
N ARG A 32 -3.99 -18.51 6.89
CA ARG A 32 -4.50 -19.82 7.33
C ARG A 32 -4.98 -19.82 8.79
N SER A 33 -4.47 -18.91 9.61
CA SER A 33 -4.85 -18.79 11.02
C SER A 33 -4.65 -17.36 11.54
N LEU A 34 -5.27 -17.06 12.69
CA LEU A 34 -5.13 -15.77 13.37
C LEU A 34 -3.72 -15.58 13.95
N GLU A 35 -3.06 -16.67 14.37
CA GLU A 35 -1.68 -16.65 14.84
C GLU A 35 -0.73 -16.25 13.69
N ALA A 36 -0.97 -16.76 12.48
CA ALA A 36 -0.19 -16.38 11.30
C ALA A 36 -0.38 -14.90 10.93
N ILE A 37 -1.59 -14.35 11.11
CA ILE A 37 -1.86 -12.92 10.93
C ILE A 37 -1.06 -12.11 11.97
N ALA A 38 -1.15 -12.45 13.25
CA ALA A 38 -0.44 -11.74 14.32
C ALA A 38 1.07 -11.74 14.08
N ALA A 39 1.65 -12.89 13.76
CA ALA A 39 3.08 -13.01 13.48
C ALA A 39 3.52 -12.21 12.23
N ALA A 40 2.68 -12.18 11.18
CA ALA A 40 2.95 -11.39 9.99
C ALA A 40 2.84 -9.88 10.25
N ILE A 41 1.88 -9.43 11.06
CA ILE A 41 1.76 -8.03 11.50
C ILE A 41 3.03 -7.60 12.22
N GLU A 42 3.48 -8.38 13.20
CA GLU A 42 4.71 -8.10 13.95
C GLU A 42 5.93 -8.04 13.03
N ALA A 43 6.12 -9.04 12.16
CA ALA A 43 7.25 -9.12 11.24
C ALA A 43 7.26 -7.99 10.22
N SER A 44 6.08 -7.60 9.71
CA SER A 44 5.93 -6.49 8.76
C SER A 44 6.15 -5.12 9.40
N GLY A 45 5.92 -4.99 10.71
CA GLY A 45 5.91 -3.71 11.40
C GLY A 45 4.81 -2.76 10.91
N SER A 46 3.78 -3.28 10.24
CA SER A 46 2.65 -2.49 9.76
C SER A 46 1.86 -1.89 10.92
N GLU A 47 1.54 -0.61 10.81
CA GLU A 47 0.70 0.12 11.77
C GLU A 47 -0.73 0.31 11.27
N LEU A 48 -1.00 0.04 9.99
CA LEU A 48 -2.32 0.10 9.35
C LEU A 48 -2.60 -1.21 8.62
N VAL A 49 -3.70 -1.89 8.97
CA VAL A 49 -4.01 -3.23 8.51
C VAL A 49 -5.42 -3.29 7.92
N THR A 50 -5.58 -3.84 6.72
CA THR A 50 -6.90 -3.93 6.09
C THR A 50 -7.64 -5.20 6.48
N VAL A 51 -8.96 -5.05 6.67
CA VAL A 51 -9.86 -6.14 6.99
C VAL A 51 -11.15 -6.04 6.17
N ALA A 52 -11.57 -7.15 5.59
CA ALA A 52 -12.84 -7.22 4.86
C ALA A 52 -14.00 -7.43 5.84
N LEU A 53 -14.98 -6.50 5.86
CA LEU A 53 -16.15 -6.60 6.75
C LEU A 53 -16.89 -7.94 6.58
N ARG A 54 -17.06 -8.42 5.35
CA ARG A 54 -17.75 -9.69 5.07
C ARG A 54 -17.13 -10.94 5.72
N ARG A 55 -15.94 -10.82 6.32
CA ARG A 55 -15.20 -11.91 6.97
C ARG A 55 -15.15 -11.80 8.48
N ILE A 56 -15.84 -10.82 9.06
CA ILE A 56 -15.80 -10.55 10.47
C ILE A 56 -17.15 -10.87 11.10
N ASP A 57 -17.12 -11.67 12.14
CA ASP A 57 -18.15 -11.72 13.15
C ASP A 57 -17.65 -10.88 14.36
N PRO A 58 -18.21 -9.67 14.58
CA PRO A 58 -17.73 -8.78 15.63
C PRO A 58 -17.94 -9.35 17.04
N GLU A 59 -18.88 -10.31 17.20
CA GLU A 59 -19.23 -10.92 18.49
C GLU A 59 -18.46 -12.22 18.76
N ALA A 60 -17.75 -12.76 17.75
CA ALA A 60 -16.99 -13.99 17.90
C ALA A 60 -15.73 -13.77 18.76
N ARG A 61 -15.68 -14.38 19.94
CA ARG A 61 -14.47 -14.45 20.77
C ARG A 61 -13.36 -15.15 19.99
N GLY A 62 -12.13 -14.59 20.02
CA GLY A 62 -11.01 -15.09 19.24
C GLY A 62 -11.09 -14.69 17.78
N SER A 63 -11.75 -13.57 17.47
CA SER A 63 -11.86 -13.00 16.12
C SER A 63 -10.59 -12.26 15.70
N ILE A 64 -10.55 -11.84 14.44
CA ILE A 64 -9.47 -10.99 13.95
C ILE A 64 -9.40 -9.66 14.71
N VAL A 65 -10.52 -9.17 15.22
CA VAL A 65 -10.58 -7.94 16.03
C VAL A 65 -9.72 -8.07 17.28
N ASP A 66 -9.82 -9.21 18.00
CA ASP A 66 -8.98 -9.48 19.17
C ASP A 66 -7.47 -9.52 18.84
N VAL A 67 -7.12 -9.97 17.63
CA VAL A 67 -5.73 -9.94 17.16
C VAL A 67 -5.26 -8.51 16.93
N LEU A 68 -6.09 -7.69 16.28
CA LEU A 68 -5.77 -6.30 15.98
C LEU A 68 -5.65 -5.47 17.26
N ASP A 69 -6.55 -5.66 18.22
CA ASP A 69 -6.51 -4.98 19.51
C ASP A 69 -5.23 -5.33 20.30
N ARG A 70 -4.84 -6.60 20.30
CA ARG A 70 -3.60 -7.05 20.97
C ARG A 70 -2.33 -6.52 20.31
N THR A 71 -2.34 -6.37 18.97
CA THR A 71 -1.18 -5.85 18.22
C THR A 71 -1.11 -4.33 18.24
N GLY A 72 -2.19 -3.64 18.64
CA GLY A 72 -2.26 -2.18 18.70
C GLY A 72 -2.20 -1.51 17.32
N VAL A 73 -2.48 -2.24 16.25
CA VAL A 73 -2.51 -1.71 14.89
C VAL A 73 -3.84 -1.05 14.58
N GLN A 74 -3.82 -0.12 13.66
CA GLN A 74 -5.03 0.54 13.21
C GLN A 74 -5.75 -0.29 12.16
N LEU A 75 -7.06 -0.34 12.28
CA LEU A 75 -7.93 -0.99 11.34
C LEU A 75 -8.24 -0.07 10.16
N LEU A 76 -8.12 -0.60 8.94
CA LEU A 76 -8.61 -0.01 7.70
C LEU A 76 -9.63 -0.98 7.09
N PRO A 77 -10.92 -0.84 7.37
CA PRO A 77 -11.95 -1.66 6.74
C PRO A 77 -11.90 -1.50 5.22
N ASN A 78 -12.17 -2.58 4.47
CA ASN A 78 -12.29 -2.50 3.03
C ASN A 78 -13.67 -2.99 2.54
N THR A 79 -14.03 -2.54 1.34
CA THR A 79 -15.27 -2.93 0.66
C THR A 79 -15.04 -4.06 -0.35
N ALA A 80 -14.04 -4.91 -0.10
CA ALA A 80 -13.67 -6.02 -0.97
C ALA A 80 -14.87 -6.91 -1.32
N GLY A 81 -15.01 -7.23 -2.62
CA GLY A 81 -16.09 -8.03 -3.15
C GLY A 81 -17.37 -7.26 -3.40
N CYS A 82 -17.35 -5.92 -3.41
CA CYS A 82 -18.43 -5.08 -3.92
C CYS A 82 -18.26 -4.86 -5.42
N PHE A 83 -19.34 -4.99 -6.18
CA PHE A 83 -19.39 -4.85 -7.65
C PHE A 83 -20.19 -3.61 -8.09
N THR A 84 -20.75 -2.87 -7.15
CA THR A 84 -21.50 -1.63 -7.42
C THR A 84 -21.09 -0.55 -6.43
N ALA A 85 -21.21 0.73 -6.83
CA ALA A 85 -21.00 1.86 -5.96
C ALA A 85 -21.89 1.78 -4.71
N ARG A 86 -23.17 1.48 -4.89
CA ARG A 86 -24.16 1.33 -3.81
C ARG A 86 -23.74 0.29 -2.76
N ASP A 87 -23.27 -0.89 -3.19
CA ASP A 87 -22.88 -1.95 -2.27
C ASP A 87 -21.61 -1.57 -1.51
N ALA A 88 -20.67 -0.87 -2.17
CA ALA A 88 -19.43 -0.38 -1.55
C ALA A 88 -19.74 0.69 -0.49
N VAL A 89 -20.60 1.66 -0.81
CA VAL A 89 -21.04 2.69 0.14
C VAL A 89 -21.77 2.07 1.34
N LEU A 90 -22.72 1.16 1.11
CA LEU A 90 -23.41 0.46 2.20
C LEU A 90 -22.42 -0.32 3.07
N THR A 91 -21.47 -1.04 2.47
CA THR A 91 -20.44 -1.80 3.20
C THR A 91 -19.56 -0.88 4.03
N ALA A 92 -19.15 0.27 3.51
CA ALA A 92 -18.37 1.26 4.24
C ALA A 92 -19.13 1.81 5.46
N ARG A 93 -20.41 2.16 5.30
CA ARG A 93 -21.27 2.63 6.39
C ARG A 93 -21.44 1.58 7.50
N LEU A 94 -21.66 0.32 7.12
CA LEU A 94 -21.71 -0.79 8.07
C LEU A 94 -20.36 -0.99 8.79
N ALA A 95 -19.24 -0.83 8.11
CA ALA A 95 -17.92 -0.91 8.73
C ALA A 95 -17.68 0.25 9.71
N ARG A 96 -18.15 1.47 9.43
CA ARG A 96 -18.12 2.60 10.36
C ARG A 96 -18.82 2.26 11.67
N GLU A 97 -20.04 1.75 11.58
CA GLU A 97 -20.82 1.35 12.75
C GLU A 97 -20.17 0.20 13.53
N ALA A 98 -19.63 -0.79 12.82
CA ALA A 98 -19.04 -1.98 13.45
C ALA A 98 -17.70 -1.70 14.14
N PHE A 99 -16.89 -0.79 13.61
CA PHE A 99 -15.51 -0.57 14.07
C PHE A 99 -15.23 0.82 14.61
N GLY A 100 -16.20 1.73 14.58
CA GLY A 100 -16.04 3.10 15.09
C GLY A 100 -14.94 3.89 14.34
N THR A 101 -14.78 3.67 13.03
CA THR A 101 -13.77 4.33 12.21
C THR A 101 -14.36 4.92 10.95
N ASP A 102 -13.97 6.15 10.60
CA ASP A 102 -14.33 6.77 9.32
C ASP A 102 -13.36 6.41 8.18
N TRP A 103 -12.33 5.64 8.46
CA TRP A 103 -11.36 5.22 7.43
C TRP A 103 -11.90 4.04 6.64
N VAL A 104 -11.73 4.09 5.32
CA VAL A 104 -12.14 3.00 4.43
C VAL A 104 -11.16 2.83 3.26
N LYS A 105 -10.76 1.60 3.00
CA LYS A 105 -10.17 1.22 1.72
C LYS A 105 -11.32 0.88 0.77
N LEU A 106 -11.57 1.77 -0.18
CA LEU A 106 -12.68 1.63 -1.11
C LEU A 106 -12.28 0.75 -2.30
N GLU A 107 -13.06 -0.31 -2.53
CA GLU A 107 -12.94 -1.20 -3.67
C GLU A 107 -14.31 -1.33 -4.34
N VAL A 108 -14.38 -1.10 -5.66
CA VAL A 108 -15.52 -1.45 -6.51
C VAL A 108 -14.97 -2.24 -7.69
N ILE A 109 -15.33 -3.52 -7.78
CA ILE A 109 -14.74 -4.46 -8.74
C ILE A 109 -15.59 -4.50 -10.02
N GLY A 110 -14.93 -4.34 -11.16
CA GLY A 110 -15.58 -4.37 -12.49
C GLY A 110 -15.63 -5.76 -13.11
N ASP A 111 -14.70 -6.64 -12.75
CA ASP A 111 -14.62 -8.00 -13.30
C ASP A 111 -14.12 -8.99 -12.24
N ASP A 112 -14.86 -10.08 -12.04
CA ASP A 112 -14.63 -11.07 -10.98
C ASP A 112 -13.39 -11.96 -11.23
N ARG A 113 -12.92 -12.06 -12.46
CA ARG A 113 -11.74 -12.87 -12.84
C ARG A 113 -10.43 -12.13 -12.67
N THR A 114 -10.42 -10.85 -12.99
CA THR A 114 -9.23 -10.01 -12.93
C THR A 114 -9.15 -9.18 -11.65
N LEU A 115 -10.29 -8.97 -10.98
CA LEU A 115 -10.44 -8.08 -9.83
C LEU A 115 -9.98 -6.64 -10.13
N LEU A 116 -10.05 -6.23 -11.40
CA LEU A 116 -9.80 -4.86 -11.80
C LEU A 116 -10.94 -3.96 -11.34
N PRO A 117 -10.63 -2.72 -10.91
CA PRO A 117 -11.64 -1.79 -10.43
C PRO A 117 -12.54 -1.27 -11.56
N ASP A 118 -13.82 -1.08 -11.27
CA ASP A 118 -14.76 -0.32 -12.10
C ASP A 118 -14.54 1.17 -11.86
N ALA A 119 -13.86 1.84 -12.77
CA ALA A 119 -13.44 3.23 -12.59
C ALA A 119 -14.61 4.22 -12.42
N PRO A 120 -15.71 4.17 -13.23
CA PRO A 120 -16.88 5.01 -13.02
C PRO A 120 -17.55 4.79 -11.66
N ALA A 121 -17.84 3.53 -11.31
CA ALA A 121 -18.51 3.20 -10.06
C ALA A 121 -17.63 3.48 -8.82
N LEU A 122 -16.30 3.34 -8.97
CA LEU A 122 -15.34 3.71 -7.93
C LEU A 122 -15.37 5.22 -7.63
N LEU A 123 -15.39 6.04 -8.69
CA LEU A 123 -15.43 7.50 -8.54
C LEU A 123 -16.76 7.95 -7.92
N GLU A 124 -17.90 7.39 -8.35
CA GLU A 124 -19.22 7.64 -7.75
C GLU A 124 -19.24 7.30 -6.26
N ALA A 125 -18.75 6.12 -5.88
CA ALA A 125 -18.71 5.70 -4.48
C ALA A 125 -17.74 6.55 -3.64
N ALA A 126 -16.61 6.98 -4.23
CA ALA A 126 -15.64 7.83 -3.56
C ALA A 126 -16.22 9.19 -3.22
N GLU A 127 -16.91 9.84 -4.17
CA GLU A 127 -17.58 11.13 -3.99
C GLU A 127 -18.61 11.05 -2.86
N GLU A 128 -19.50 10.05 -2.90
CA GLU A 128 -20.54 9.85 -1.87
C GLU A 128 -19.92 9.62 -0.48
N LEU A 129 -18.88 8.81 -0.37
CA LEU A 129 -18.23 8.52 0.91
C LEU A 129 -17.45 9.71 1.47
N VAL A 130 -16.79 10.50 0.61
CA VAL A 130 -16.12 11.74 1.04
C VAL A 130 -17.13 12.75 1.56
N ASP A 131 -18.27 12.92 0.87
CA ASP A 131 -19.38 13.79 1.32
C ASP A 131 -19.97 13.32 2.65
N ASP A 132 -19.99 12.02 2.90
CA ASP A 132 -20.38 11.40 4.17
C ASP A 132 -19.32 11.54 5.30
N GLY A 133 -18.18 12.15 5.01
CA GLY A 133 -17.10 12.41 5.98
C GLY A 133 -16.15 11.23 6.18
N PHE A 134 -16.08 10.26 5.25
CA PHE A 134 -15.07 9.21 5.31
C PHE A 134 -13.69 9.70 4.87
N VAL A 135 -12.67 9.07 5.45
CA VAL A 135 -11.29 9.12 4.97
C VAL A 135 -11.12 7.98 3.95
N VAL A 136 -11.26 8.32 2.67
CA VAL A 136 -11.33 7.34 1.58
C VAL A 136 -9.93 7.09 0.99
N LEU A 137 -9.55 5.81 0.93
CA LEU A 137 -8.34 5.31 0.26
C LEU A 137 -8.79 4.36 -0.87
N PRO A 138 -8.97 4.82 -2.12
CA PRO A 138 -9.53 4.03 -3.19
C PRO A 138 -8.50 3.13 -3.88
N TYR A 139 -8.79 1.83 -3.98
CA TYR A 139 -8.09 0.91 -4.87
C TYR A 139 -8.49 1.22 -6.32
N THR A 140 -7.51 1.55 -7.14
CA THR A 140 -7.73 1.99 -8.51
C THR A 140 -6.77 1.30 -9.49
N ASN A 141 -7.05 1.40 -10.78
CA ASN A 141 -6.09 1.06 -11.83
C ASN A 141 -4.96 2.10 -11.88
N ASP A 142 -3.97 1.84 -12.73
CA ASP A 142 -2.80 2.70 -12.92
C ASP A 142 -3.04 3.86 -13.91
N ASP A 143 -4.27 4.35 -14.01
CA ASP A 143 -4.62 5.50 -14.84
C ASP A 143 -4.35 6.83 -14.11
N PRO A 144 -3.38 7.66 -14.59
CA PRO A 144 -3.06 8.94 -13.96
C PRO A 144 -4.22 9.94 -13.96
N ILE A 145 -5.14 9.83 -14.95
CA ILE A 145 -6.29 10.73 -15.04
C ILE A 145 -7.33 10.35 -13.97
N LEU A 146 -7.59 9.06 -13.78
CA LEU A 146 -8.50 8.60 -12.74
C LEU A 146 -7.92 8.90 -11.35
N ALA A 147 -6.62 8.68 -11.14
CA ALA A 147 -5.96 8.99 -9.86
C ALA A 147 -6.17 10.46 -9.47
N ARG A 148 -6.02 11.39 -10.42
CA ARG A 148 -6.29 12.82 -10.19
C ARG A 148 -7.76 13.09 -9.88
N ARG A 149 -8.69 12.47 -10.59
CA ARG A 149 -10.15 12.65 -10.31
C ARG A 149 -10.52 12.16 -8.91
N LEU A 150 -9.93 11.05 -8.46
CA LEU A 150 -10.12 10.56 -7.09
C LEU A 150 -9.57 11.52 -6.03
N GLU A 151 -8.44 12.17 -6.31
CA GLU A 151 -7.92 13.24 -5.46
C GLU A 151 -8.84 14.47 -5.49
N ASP A 152 -9.30 14.90 -6.67
CA ASP A 152 -10.18 16.07 -6.85
C ASP A 152 -11.50 15.95 -6.07
N VAL A 153 -12.06 14.73 -5.93
CA VAL A 153 -13.26 14.49 -5.11
C VAL A 153 -12.95 14.39 -3.61
N GLY A 154 -11.68 14.47 -3.19
CA GLY A 154 -11.30 14.55 -1.79
C GLY A 154 -10.81 13.24 -1.16
N CYS A 155 -10.43 12.24 -1.93
CA CYS A 155 -9.79 11.05 -1.40
C CYS A 155 -8.49 11.38 -0.66
N ALA A 156 -8.25 10.74 0.47
CA ALA A 156 -7.11 11.02 1.35
C ALA A 156 -5.78 10.39 0.88
N ALA A 157 -5.85 9.48 -0.06
CA ALA A 157 -4.74 8.84 -0.76
C ALA A 157 -5.25 8.30 -2.10
N VAL A 158 -4.36 7.86 -2.98
CA VAL A 158 -4.71 7.03 -4.15
C VAL A 158 -3.93 5.73 -4.11
N MET A 159 -4.59 4.61 -4.44
CA MET A 159 -4.01 3.28 -4.33
C MET A 159 -3.99 2.56 -5.68
N PRO A 160 -3.10 2.98 -6.62
CA PRO A 160 -2.99 2.35 -7.92
C PRO A 160 -2.44 0.93 -7.81
N LEU A 161 -2.94 0.02 -8.64
CA LEU A 161 -2.41 -1.34 -8.73
C LEU A 161 -1.07 -1.38 -9.50
N GLY A 162 -0.21 -2.33 -9.12
CA GLY A 162 0.95 -2.72 -9.93
C GLY A 162 0.56 -3.74 -11.00
N SER A 163 -0.30 -4.70 -10.61
CA SER A 163 -0.92 -5.73 -11.45
C SER A 163 -2.14 -6.29 -10.69
N PRO A 164 -2.98 -7.14 -11.32
CA PRO A 164 -4.20 -7.64 -10.69
C PRO A 164 -3.98 -8.27 -9.32
N ILE A 165 -4.96 -8.11 -8.42
CA ILE A 165 -4.92 -8.63 -7.05
C ILE A 165 -4.53 -10.12 -7.04
N GLY A 166 -3.52 -10.47 -6.26
CA GLY A 166 -3.09 -11.86 -6.07
C GLY A 166 -2.34 -12.48 -7.24
N SER A 167 -2.03 -11.71 -8.29
CA SER A 167 -1.28 -12.18 -9.47
C SER A 167 0.22 -12.38 -9.19
N GLY A 168 0.80 -11.59 -8.28
CA GLY A 168 2.24 -11.62 -8.01
C GLY A 168 3.12 -11.22 -9.20
N MET A 169 2.56 -10.51 -10.19
CA MET A 169 3.25 -10.13 -11.43
C MET A 169 4.12 -8.86 -11.28
N GLY A 170 4.13 -8.26 -10.09
CA GLY A 170 4.87 -7.03 -9.82
C GLY A 170 4.23 -5.80 -10.48
N LEU A 171 5.07 -4.84 -10.87
CA LEU A 171 4.66 -3.57 -11.46
C LEU A 171 4.73 -3.65 -12.99
N LEU A 172 3.58 -3.80 -13.65
CA LEU A 172 3.51 -3.94 -15.10
C LEU A 172 3.72 -2.61 -15.84
N ASN A 173 3.32 -1.49 -15.22
CA ASN A 173 3.43 -0.17 -15.83
C ASN A 173 4.10 0.86 -14.89
N PRO A 174 5.42 0.77 -14.70
CA PRO A 174 6.17 1.72 -13.87
C PRO A 174 6.08 3.18 -14.36
N TYR A 175 5.81 3.38 -15.65
CA TYR A 175 5.66 4.70 -16.24
C TYR A 175 4.44 5.43 -15.67
N ASN A 176 3.25 4.79 -15.68
CA ASN A 176 2.04 5.38 -15.15
C ASN A 176 2.14 5.64 -13.64
N LEU A 177 2.72 4.71 -12.88
CA LEU A 177 2.93 4.90 -11.45
C LEU A 177 3.80 6.13 -11.15
N ARG A 178 4.83 6.37 -11.96
CA ARG A 178 5.64 7.57 -11.86
C ARG A 178 4.84 8.83 -12.16
N LEU A 179 4.01 8.83 -13.22
CA LEU A 179 3.15 9.95 -13.57
C LEU A 179 2.14 10.25 -12.45
N ILE A 180 1.50 9.21 -11.90
CA ILE A 180 0.60 9.36 -10.75
C ILE A 180 1.34 10.04 -9.59
N ARG A 181 2.54 9.53 -9.23
CA ARG A 181 3.30 10.10 -8.13
C ARG A 181 3.75 11.53 -8.39
N GLU A 182 4.13 11.87 -9.62
CA GLU A 182 4.57 13.22 -9.99
C GLU A 182 3.46 14.26 -9.85
N HIS A 183 2.21 13.87 -10.12
CA HIS A 183 1.07 14.79 -10.13
C HIS A 183 0.24 14.76 -8.85
N ALA A 184 0.32 13.69 -8.05
CA ALA A 184 -0.51 13.55 -6.85
C ALA A 184 -0.05 14.48 -5.73
N GLY A 185 -0.99 15.24 -5.17
CA GLY A 185 -0.84 16.01 -3.93
C GLY A 185 -1.15 15.21 -2.67
N VAL A 186 -1.75 14.01 -2.82
CA VAL A 186 -2.02 13.05 -1.76
C VAL A 186 -1.06 11.86 -1.81
N PRO A 187 -0.91 11.07 -0.73
CA PRO A 187 -0.08 9.88 -0.75
C PRO A 187 -0.48 8.88 -1.83
N VAL A 188 0.52 8.34 -2.53
CA VAL A 188 0.37 7.26 -3.51
C VAL A 188 0.83 5.96 -2.88
N ILE A 189 -0.10 5.01 -2.72
CA ILE A 189 0.15 3.71 -2.08
C ILE A 189 0.03 2.65 -3.17
N LEU A 190 1.13 1.98 -3.52
CA LEU A 190 1.02 0.85 -4.44
C LEU A 190 0.18 -0.25 -3.79
N ASP A 191 -0.90 -0.66 -4.46
CA ASP A 191 -1.78 -1.73 -3.98
C ASP A 191 -1.92 -2.82 -5.05
N ALA A 192 -1.87 -4.06 -4.62
CA ALA A 192 -1.96 -5.25 -5.47
C ALA A 192 -0.76 -5.52 -6.40
N GLY A 193 -0.64 -6.78 -6.80
CA GLY A 193 0.36 -7.23 -7.75
C GLY A 193 1.73 -7.54 -7.17
N VAL A 194 2.07 -7.05 -5.98
CA VAL A 194 3.33 -7.37 -5.31
C VAL A 194 3.46 -8.88 -5.13
N GLY A 195 4.53 -9.46 -5.60
CA GLY A 195 4.87 -10.88 -5.45
C GLY A 195 6.02 -11.11 -4.47
N THR A 196 6.94 -10.14 -4.36
CA THR A 196 8.14 -10.29 -3.51
C THR A 196 8.72 -8.91 -3.12
N ALA A 197 9.78 -8.93 -2.32
CA ALA A 197 10.44 -7.73 -1.79
C ALA A 197 10.96 -6.79 -2.89
N SER A 198 11.45 -7.30 -4.02
CA SER A 198 11.93 -6.45 -5.11
C SER A 198 10.85 -5.59 -5.76
N ASP A 199 9.61 -6.08 -5.82
CA ASP A 199 8.48 -5.30 -6.34
C ASP A 199 8.15 -4.14 -5.42
N ALA A 200 8.15 -4.39 -4.10
CA ALA A 200 7.95 -3.36 -3.10
C ALA A 200 9.08 -2.30 -3.13
N ALA A 201 10.33 -2.73 -3.25
CA ALA A 201 11.47 -1.83 -3.39
C ALA A 201 11.33 -0.95 -4.64
N LEU A 202 10.98 -1.54 -5.78
CA LEU A 202 10.78 -0.81 -7.04
C LEU A 202 9.66 0.23 -6.90
N ALA A 203 8.53 -0.10 -6.27
CA ALA A 203 7.46 0.85 -6.02
C ALA A 203 7.95 2.08 -5.24
N MET A 204 8.70 1.84 -4.18
CA MET A 204 9.27 2.91 -3.35
C MET A 204 10.33 3.72 -4.11
N GLU A 205 11.17 3.09 -4.94
CA GLU A 205 12.15 3.77 -5.80
C GLU A 205 11.49 4.64 -6.89
N LEU A 206 10.30 4.27 -7.35
CA LEU A 206 9.49 5.08 -8.26
C LEU A 206 8.87 6.30 -7.58
N GLY A 207 8.90 6.33 -6.23
CA GLY A 207 8.43 7.44 -5.43
C GLY A 207 7.06 7.21 -4.77
N CYS A 208 6.47 6.02 -4.88
CA CYS A 208 5.28 5.69 -4.07
C CYS A 208 5.57 5.97 -2.59
N ASP A 209 4.55 6.45 -1.85
CA ASP A 209 4.70 6.80 -0.45
C ASP A 209 4.61 5.59 0.47
N ALA A 210 3.92 4.54 0.01
CA ALA A 210 3.75 3.29 0.74
C ALA A 210 3.42 2.12 -0.22
N VAL A 211 3.41 0.93 0.33
CA VAL A 211 2.98 -0.31 -0.34
C VAL A 211 1.95 -1.01 0.54
N LEU A 212 0.85 -1.47 -0.05
CA LEU A 212 -0.07 -2.42 0.58
C LEU A 212 0.10 -3.79 -0.08
N CYS A 213 0.26 -4.83 0.73
CA CYS A 213 0.26 -6.21 0.25
C CYS A 213 -0.52 -7.13 1.19
N ALA A 214 -1.10 -8.18 0.62
CA ALA A 214 -1.77 -9.26 1.33
C ALA A 214 -1.31 -10.62 0.81
N SER A 215 -1.65 -10.94 -0.44
CA SER A 215 -1.42 -12.26 -1.04
C SER A 215 0.05 -12.65 -1.11
N ALA A 216 0.96 -11.70 -1.35
CA ALA A 216 2.39 -11.96 -1.36
C ALA A 216 2.89 -12.53 -0.01
N VAL A 217 2.29 -12.08 1.08
CA VAL A 217 2.62 -12.56 2.42
C VAL A 217 1.81 -13.81 2.77
N SER A 218 0.48 -13.74 2.67
CA SER A 218 -0.41 -14.81 3.17
C SER A 218 -0.29 -16.14 2.40
N ARG A 219 0.16 -16.09 1.14
CA ARG A 219 0.35 -17.28 0.28
C ARG A 219 1.82 -17.72 0.16
N ALA A 220 2.75 -17.01 0.80
CA ALA A 220 4.15 -17.45 0.85
C ALA A 220 4.27 -18.79 1.60
N GLU A 221 5.30 -19.55 1.33
CA GLU A 221 5.64 -20.75 2.10
C GLU A 221 5.91 -20.41 3.55
N ASP A 222 6.64 -19.31 3.79
CA ASP A 222 6.87 -18.70 5.10
C ASP A 222 6.35 -17.25 5.10
N PRO A 223 5.10 -17.02 5.58
CA PRO A 223 4.52 -15.68 5.63
C PRO A 223 5.29 -14.69 6.50
N VAL A 224 5.91 -15.15 7.58
CA VAL A 224 6.66 -14.30 8.51
C VAL A 224 7.95 -13.80 7.86
N ALA A 225 8.69 -14.71 7.24
CA ALA A 225 9.90 -14.35 6.51
C ALA A 225 9.59 -13.41 5.33
N MET A 226 8.50 -13.66 4.60
CA MET A 226 8.08 -12.80 3.47
C MET A 226 7.63 -11.42 3.95
N ALA A 227 6.86 -11.32 5.03
CA ALA A 227 6.47 -10.05 5.62
C ALA A 227 7.70 -9.19 5.98
N ARG A 228 8.69 -9.82 6.60
CA ARG A 228 9.97 -9.17 6.94
C ARG A 228 10.75 -8.76 5.68
N ALA A 229 10.81 -9.62 4.67
CA ALA A 229 11.50 -9.33 3.42
C ALA A 229 10.87 -8.13 2.69
N ILE A 230 9.54 -8.08 2.59
CA ILE A 230 8.81 -6.97 1.96
C ILE A 230 9.03 -5.67 2.75
N ARG A 231 8.99 -5.72 4.09
CA ARG A 231 9.33 -4.56 4.94
C ARG A 231 10.71 -4.00 4.58
N LEU A 232 11.73 -4.85 4.54
CA LEU A 232 13.09 -4.44 4.17
C LEU A 232 13.15 -3.87 2.74
N GLY A 233 12.37 -4.44 1.81
CA GLY A 233 12.21 -3.89 0.45
C GLY A 233 11.63 -2.47 0.46
N VAL A 234 10.56 -2.25 1.21
CA VAL A 234 9.94 -0.92 1.37
C VAL A 234 10.92 0.07 1.99
N GLU A 235 11.59 -0.29 3.08
CA GLU A 235 12.55 0.56 3.77
C GLU A 235 13.74 0.90 2.84
N GLY A 236 14.33 -0.11 2.20
CA GLY A 236 15.46 0.07 1.27
C GLY A 236 15.11 0.91 0.05
N GLY A 237 13.96 0.64 -0.58
CA GLY A 237 13.48 1.41 -1.72
C GLY A 237 13.21 2.88 -1.37
N ARG A 238 12.63 3.15 -0.19
CA ARG A 238 12.43 4.53 0.30
C ARG A 238 13.76 5.26 0.53
N LEU A 239 14.72 4.59 1.14
CA LEU A 239 16.06 5.15 1.32
C LEU A 239 16.74 5.44 -0.01
N ALA A 240 16.66 4.53 -0.98
CA ALA A 240 17.21 4.70 -2.33
C ALA A 240 16.56 5.89 -3.07
N TYR A 241 15.22 6.02 -2.97
CA TYR A 241 14.49 7.15 -3.55
C TYR A 241 14.97 8.49 -2.98
N ARG A 242 15.11 8.59 -1.65
CA ARG A 242 15.56 9.80 -0.97
C ARG A 242 17.04 10.13 -1.21
N ALA A 243 17.85 9.11 -1.34
CA ALA A 243 19.28 9.28 -1.65
C ALA A 243 19.52 9.80 -3.08
N GLY A 244 18.56 9.56 -3.96
CA GLY A 244 18.70 9.89 -5.38
C GLY A 244 19.54 8.88 -6.14
N ARG A 245 19.01 8.47 -7.30
CA ARG A 245 19.65 7.50 -8.17
C ARG A 245 20.68 8.20 -9.08
N ILE A 246 21.81 7.53 -9.34
CA ILE A 246 22.71 7.99 -10.41
C ILE A 246 22.01 8.00 -11.75
N ALA A 247 22.39 8.93 -12.64
CA ALA A 247 21.84 9.02 -14.00
C ALA A 247 22.09 7.72 -14.79
N ARG A 248 21.06 7.26 -15.51
CA ARG A 248 21.22 6.18 -16.48
C ARG A 248 22.05 6.70 -17.65
N ARG A 249 23.06 5.95 -18.07
CA ARG A 249 23.94 6.30 -19.19
C ARG A 249 23.97 5.15 -20.18
N LEU A 250 24.10 5.47 -21.47
CA LEU A 250 24.23 4.47 -22.52
C LEU A 250 25.61 3.77 -22.46
N HIS A 251 26.65 4.54 -22.11
CA HIS A 251 28.03 4.03 -22.04
C HIS A 251 28.54 3.97 -20.61
N ALA A 252 29.50 3.10 -20.38
CA ALA A 252 30.19 2.98 -19.11
C ALA A 252 30.94 4.27 -18.75
N GLN A 253 31.03 4.55 -17.47
CA GLN A 253 31.89 5.59 -16.91
C GLN A 253 32.73 4.92 -15.81
N ALA A 254 34.07 5.03 -15.94
CA ALA A 254 34.98 4.50 -14.94
C ALA A 254 34.70 5.12 -13.57
N SER A 255 34.71 4.30 -12.52
CA SER A 255 34.58 4.74 -11.11
C SER A 255 35.90 5.21 -10.52
N THR A 256 37.04 4.76 -11.11
CA THR A 256 38.38 5.17 -10.71
C THR A 256 38.81 6.38 -11.53
N PRO A 257 39.31 7.47 -10.92
CA PRO A 257 39.86 8.60 -11.66
C PRO A 257 41.06 8.14 -12.52
N GLU A 258 41.16 8.66 -13.75
CA GLU A 258 42.33 8.44 -14.61
C GLU A 258 43.54 9.26 -14.17
N GLU A 259 43.34 10.30 -13.35
CA GLU A 259 44.42 11.13 -12.82
C GLU A 259 45.19 10.38 -11.73
N GLY A 260 46.53 10.28 -11.89
CA GLY A 260 47.43 9.62 -10.94
C GLY A 260 47.71 8.15 -11.23
N VAL A 261 47.37 7.64 -12.40
CA VAL A 261 47.88 6.34 -12.87
C VAL A 261 49.34 6.47 -13.21
N ALA A 262 50.22 5.64 -12.56
CA ALA A 262 51.64 5.60 -12.91
C ALA A 262 51.80 5.17 -14.36
N GLU A 263 52.46 5.96 -15.18
CA GLU A 263 52.93 5.53 -16.48
C GLU A 263 54.11 4.59 -16.28
N PHE A 264 54.04 3.35 -16.78
CA PHE A 264 55.10 2.35 -16.74
C PHE A 264 55.86 2.34 -18.06
#